data_faa4305879a27b1688ac768b2f0779c6
#
_entry.id   faa4305879a27b1688ac768b2f0779c6
#
_cell.length_a   1.000
_cell.length_b   1.000
_cell.length_c   1.000
_cell.angle_alpha   90.00
_cell.angle_beta   90.00
_cell.angle_gamma   90.00
#
_symmetry.space_group_name_H-M   'P 1'
#
loop_
_entity.id
_entity.type
_entity.pdbx_description
1 polymer ?
#
loop_
_entity_poly.entity_id
_entity_poly.type
_entity_poly.pdbx_seq_one_letter_code
_entity_poly.pdbx_strand_id
1 'polypeptide(L)'
;MCIRDSGYADRLVLDKNKHVVSETTDKKGHATYSDDNDIVPILNKFVKEHPDFSLNGEKGVVALTGYEGVLGYRTNELTSKDYTKNKKAAEEVVRAMKRDGWSFASHSYGHINFEKTSLEGIKRDTKRWKDEVEPIVGKTDMFVFPHGAQDRHTQAYDYLVDEAEFKFIAGVGPNNFTDISATNVYQDRVAIDGLNLFEFKYKLKPFFNPENVYSKQDRRYFKGNRDYEE
;
A
#
# COMPACT_ATOMS: atom_id res chain seq x y z
N MET A 1 3.76 0.68 -2.98
CA MET A 1 5.15 0.38 -3.32
C MET A 1 5.13 -0.80 -4.27
N CYS A 2 5.50 -0.56 -5.53
CA CYS A 2 5.49 -1.59 -6.59
C CYS A 2 6.86 -2.25 -6.66
N ILE A 3 7.32 -2.86 -5.57
CA ILE A 3 8.60 -3.56 -5.58
C ILE A 3 8.29 -5.05 -5.63
N ARG A 4 8.42 -5.60 -6.82
CA ARG A 4 8.50 -7.04 -7.06
C ARG A 4 9.89 -7.39 -7.57
N ASP A 5 10.87 -7.11 -6.73
CA ASP A 5 12.22 -7.61 -6.96
C ASP A 5 12.29 -9.09 -6.57
N SER A 6 13.28 -9.79 -7.12
CA SER A 6 13.50 -11.20 -6.79
C SER A 6 13.62 -11.40 -5.26
N GLY A 7 12.80 -12.27 -4.70
CA GLY A 7 12.75 -12.54 -3.26
C GLY A 7 11.52 -12.02 -2.54
N TYR A 8 10.66 -11.24 -3.21
CA TYR A 8 9.36 -10.82 -2.68
C TYR A 8 8.23 -11.71 -3.23
N ALA A 9 7.06 -11.63 -2.58
CA ALA A 9 5.88 -12.36 -3.01
C ALA A 9 5.38 -11.90 -4.39
N ASP A 10 4.99 -12.83 -5.24
CA ASP A 10 4.36 -12.55 -6.53
C ASP A 10 2.91 -12.11 -6.35
N ARG A 11 2.22 -12.70 -5.38
CA ARG A 11 0.84 -12.38 -5.04
C ARG A 11 0.44 -12.88 -3.66
N LEU A 12 -0.66 -12.36 -3.15
CA LEU A 12 -1.34 -12.88 -1.99
C LEU A 12 -2.37 -13.93 -2.42
N VAL A 13 -2.44 -15.03 -1.69
CA VAL A 13 -3.38 -16.13 -1.94
C VAL A 13 -4.01 -16.61 -0.63
N LEU A 14 -5.04 -17.44 -0.73
CA LEU A 14 -5.63 -18.11 0.43
C LEU A 14 -5.09 -19.53 0.57
N ASP A 15 -4.65 -19.89 1.78
CA ASP A 15 -4.33 -21.27 2.12
C ASP A 15 -5.61 -22.14 2.25
N LYS A 16 -5.43 -23.44 2.54
CA LYS A 16 -6.55 -24.38 2.75
C LYS A 16 -7.49 -23.97 3.89
N ASN A 17 -7.01 -23.20 4.85
CA ASN A 17 -7.76 -22.71 6.01
C ASN A 17 -8.36 -21.31 5.76
N LYS A 18 -8.25 -20.76 4.54
CA LYS A 18 -8.68 -19.41 4.16
C LYS A 18 -7.90 -18.28 4.84
N HIS A 19 -6.68 -18.53 5.31
CA HIS A 19 -5.75 -17.50 5.74
C HIS A 19 -5.01 -16.90 4.55
N VAL A 20 -4.71 -15.60 4.62
CA VAL A 20 -3.93 -14.92 3.59
C VAL A 20 -2.45 -15.26 3.78
N VAL A 21 -1.84 -15.79 2.73
CA VAL A 21 -0.41 -16.11 2.66
C VAL A 21 0.19 -15.54 1.38
N SER A 22 1.49 -15.40 1.33
CA SER A 22 2.21 -15.01 0.12
C SER A 22 2.52 -16.22 -0.75
N GLU A 23 2.45 -16.04 -2.06
CA GLU A 23 2.93 -16.99 -3.06
C GLU A 23 4.15 -16.40 -3.76
N THR A 24 5.21 -17.19 -3.89
CA THR A 24 6.41 -16.86 -4.67
C THR A 24 6.67 -17.99 -5.65
N THR A 25 6.94 -17.63 -6.90
CA THR A 25 7.19 -18.59 -7.98
C THR A 25 8.66 -18.54 -8.39
N ASP A 26 9.35 -19.65 -8.38
CA ASP A 26 10.73 -19.75 -8.83
C ASP A 26 10.84 -19.64 -10.37
N LYS A 27 12.07 -19.53 -10.88
CA LYS A 27 12.36 -19.46 -12.32
C LYS A 27 11.91 -20.72 -13.10
N LYS A 28 11.61 -21.82 -12.41
CA LYS A 28 11.13 -23.07 -13.01
C LYS A 28 9.60 -23.19 -12.95
N GLY A 29 8.91 -22.18 -12.36
CA GLY A 29 7.47 -22.16 -12.24
C GLY A 29 6.93 -22.89 -10.99
N HIS A 30 7.77 -23.29 -10.03
CA HIS A 30 7.32 -23.90 -8.79
C HIS A 30 6.86 -22.82 -7.81
N ALA A 31 5.62 -22.92 -7.35
CA ALA A 31 5.06 -22.02 -6.36
C ALA A 31 5.42 -22.50 -4.93
N THR A 32 5.85 -21.54 -4.11
CA THR A 32 6.02 -21.70 -2.66
C THR A 32 5.11 -20.74 -1.92
N TYR A 33 4.67 -21.13 -0.74
CA TYR A 33 3.73 -20.36 0.08
C TYR A 33 4.35 -20.08 1.43
N SER A 34 4.19 -18.83 1.94
CA SER A 34 4.79 -18.40 3.20
C SER A 34 3.90 -17.42 3.94
N ASP A 35 3.97 -17.43 5.26
CA ASP A 35 3.40 -16.38 6.13
C ASP A 35 4.43 -15.33 6.57
N ASP A 36 5.66 -15.40 6.07
CA ASP A 36 6.79 -14.55 6.45
C ASP A 36 7.36 -13.71 5.29
N ASN A 37 6.73 -13.75 4.10
CA ASN A 37 7.32 -13.16 2.88
C ASN A 37 6.54 -11.95 2.31
N ASP A 38 5.55 -11.45 3.03
CA ASP A 38 4.80 -10.23 2.70
C ASP A 38 4.29 -9.59 3.99
N ILE A 39 4.09 -8.27 3.96
CA ILE A 39 3.65 -7.51 5.13
C ILE A 39 2.29 -7.98 5.66
N VAL A 40 1.39 -8.43 4.79
CA VAL A 40 0.03 -8.84 5.19
C VAL A 40 0.04 -10.08 6.06
N PRO A 41 0.60 -11.23 5.64
CA PRO A 41 0.68 -12.41 6.50
C PRO A 41 1.57 -12.18 7.73
N ILE A 42 2.69 -11.46 7.61
CA ILE A 42 3.57 -11.12 8.74
C ILE A 42 2.79 -10.38 9.83
N LEU A 43 2.07 -9.31 9.46
CA LEU A 43 1.32 -8.52 10.44
C LEU A 43 0.10 -9.30 10.98
N ASN A 44 -0.55 -10.12 10.16
CA ASN A 44 -1.62 -11.01 10.64
C ASN A 44 -1.13 -11.94 11.75
N LYS A 45 0.04 -12.55 11.58
CA LYS A 45 0.68 -13.41 12.56
C LYS A 45 1.07 -12.63 13.80
N PHE A 46 1.73 -11.48 13.62
CA PHE A 46 2.17 -10.63 14.72
C PHE A 46 1.01 -10.18 15.61
N VAL A 47 -0.09 -9.66 15.03
CA VAL A 47 -1.26 -9.23 15.81
C VAL A 47 -1.94 -10.40 16.54
N LYS A 48 -1.92 -11.60 15.97
CA LYS A 48 -2.44 -12.80 16.64
C LYS A 48 -1.62 -13.17 17.88
N GLU A 49 -0.30 -12.98 17.81
CA GLU A 49 0.62 -13.26 18.92
C GLU A 49 0.67 -12.11 19.94
N HIS A 50 0.37 -10.86 19.49
CA HIS A 50 0.39 -9.63 20.25
C HIS A 50 -0.92 -8.85 20.08
N PRO A 51 -2.05 -9.33 20.65
CA PRO A 51 -3.36 -8.72 20.41
C PRO A 51 -3.49 -7.30 20.99
N ASP A 52 -2.68 -6.95 21.96
CA ASP A 52 -2.56 -5.60 22.55
C ASP A 52 -1.92 -4.56 21.61
N PHE A 53 -1.23 -5.00 20.56
CA PHE A 53 -0.68 -4.12 19.53
C PHE A 53 -1.77 -3.45 18.68
N SER A 54 -2.91 -4.11 18.50
CA SER A 54 -3.95 -3.68 17.57
C SER A 54 -5.23 -3.25 18.28
N LEU A 55 -5.75 -2.08 17.94
CA LEU A 55 -7.07 -1.64 18.40
C LEU A 55 -8.15 -2.43 17.65
N ASN A 56 -8.94 -3.22 18.39
CA ASN A 56 -10.06 -4.03 17.87
C ASN A 56 -9.68 -5.00 16.74
N GLY A 57 -8.41 -5.39 16.63
CA GLY A 57 -7.94 -6.28 15.56
C GLY A 57 -7.64 -5.60 14.22
N GLU A 58 -7.80 -4.28 14.13
CA GLU A 58 -7.43 -3.50 12.93
C GLU A 58 -5.93 -3.58 12.66
N LYS A 59 -5.54 -3.67 11.39
CA LYS A 59 -4.15 -3.86 11.03
C LYS A 59 -3.56 -2.69 10.28
N GLY A 60 -4.15 -2.34 9.15
CA GLY A 60 -3.64 -1.23 8.37
C GLY A 60 -4.40 -0.98 7.08
N VAL A 61 -3.94 0.01 6.34
CA VAL A 61 -4.51 0.41 5.06
C VAL A 61 -3.54 0.06 3.94
N VAL A 62 -4.01 -0.72 2.97
CA VAL A 62 -3.25 -1.04 1.75
C VAL A 62 -3.67 -0.07 0.65
N ALA A 63 -2.78 0.85 0.31
CA ALA A 63 -3.01 1.80 -0.78
C ALA A 63 -2.63 1.16 -2.12
N LEU A 64 -3.61 0.95 -2.99
CA LEU A 64 -3.47 0.21 -4.23
C LEU A 64 -3.46 1.12 -5.46
N THR A 65 -2.56 0.81 -6.37
CA THR A 65 -2.61 1.23 -7.77
C THR A 65 -3.38 0.21 -8.60
N GLY A 66 -3.69 0.53 -9.86
CA GLY A 66 -4.40 -0.39 -10.74
C GLY A 66 -3.60 -0.88 -11.95
N TYR A 67 -2.54 -0.15 -12.35
CA TYR A 67 -1.85 -0.38 -13.63
C TYR A 67 -1.15 -1.73 -13.76
N GLU A 68 -0.85 -2.42 -12.65
CA GLU A 68 -0.34 -3.80 -12.64
C GLU A 68 -1.31 -4.81 -12.03
N GLY A 69 -2.55 -4.38 -11.81
CA GLY A 69 -3.58 -5.19 -11.17
C GLY A 69 -3.58 -5.09 -9.65
N VAL A 70 -4.32 -5.99 -8.99
CA VAL A 70 -4.62 -5.96 -7.55
C VAL A 70 -4.02 -7.17 -6.86
N LEU A 71 -3.25 -6.95 -5.78
CA LEU A 71 -2.67 -7.98 -4.92
C LEU A 71 -1.88 -9.09 -5.65
N GLY A 72 -1.33 -8.75 -6.82
CA GLY A 72 -0.57 -9.70 -7.64
C GLY A 72 -1.36 -10.33 -8.77
N TYR A 73 -2.64 -10.11 -8.85
CA TYR A 73 -3.49 -10.60 -9.94
C TYR A 73 -3.57 -9.56 -11.06
N ARG A 74 -3.39 -9.97 -12.31
CA ARG A 74 -3.43 -9.09 -13.50
C ARG A 74 -4.86 -8.66 -13.85
N THR A 75 -5.49 -7.92 -12.95
CA THR A 75 -6.87 -7.41 -13.12
C THR A 75 -6.95 -6.17 -14.00
N ASN A 76 -5.81 -5.65 -14.45
CA ASN A 76 -5.66 -4.58 -15.42
C ASN A 76 -5.74 -5.08 -16.89
N GLU A 77 -5.61 -6.38 -17.12
CA GLU A 77 -5.65 -7.01 -18.43
C GLU A 77 -7.10 -7.38 -18.82
N LEU A 78 -7.95 -6.37 -19.05
CA LEU A 78 -9.40 -6.52 -19.20
C LEU A 78 -9.83 -7.47 -20.33
N THR A 79 -8.99 -7.62 -21.38
CA THR A 79 -9.25 -8.49 -22.55
C THR A 79 -8.61 -9.87 -22.43
N SER A 80 -7.87 -10.13 -21.34
CA SER A 80 -7.23 -11.43 -21.12
C SER A 80 -8.29 -12.51 -20.85
N LYS A 81 -8.05 -13.71 -21.38
CA LYS A 81 -8.86 -14.92 -21.07
C LYS A 81 -8.87 -15.23 -19.56
N ASP A 82 -7.84 -14.83 -18.84
CA ASP A 82 -7.68 -15.08 -17.41
C ASP A 82 -8.24 -13.94 -16.53
N TYR A 83 -8.78 -12.86 -17.14
CA TYR A 83 -9.28 -11.70 -16.40
C TYR A 83 -10.31 -12.06 -15.33
N THR A 84 -11.37 -12.79 -15.70
CA THR A 84 -12.44 -13.18 -14.77
C THR A 84 -11.92 -14.03 -13.62
N LYS A 85 -11.00 -14.96 -13.91
CA LYS A 85 -10.34 -15.80 -12.91
C LYS A 85 -9.50 -14.96 -11.95
N ASN A 86 -8.66 -14.06 -12.49
CA ASN A 86 -7.81 -13.17 -11.70
C ASN A 86 -8.64 -12.24 -10.82
N LYS A 87 -9.68 -11.63 -11.39
CA LYS A 87 -10.58 -10.75 -10.63
C LYS A 87 -11.24 -11.49 -9.47
N LYS A 88 -11.83 -12.66 -9.72
CA LYS A 88 -12.48 -13.47 -8.68
C LYS A 88 -11.49 -13.86 -7.56
N ALA A 89 -10.28 -14.27 -7.93
CA ALA A 89 -9.26 -14.63 -6.95
C ALA A 89 -8.81 -13.42 -6.11
N ALA A 90 -8.60 -12.26 -6.73
CA ALA A 90 -8.31 -11.01 -6.02
C ALA A 90 -9.43 -10.63 -5.04
N GLU A 91 -10.70 -10.70 -5.47
CA GLU A 91 -11.87 -10.44 -4.62
C GLU A 91 -11.95 -11.38 -3.40
N GLU A 92 -11.58 -12.66 -3.57
CA GLU A 92 -11.56 -13.62 -2.46
C GLU A 92 -10.49 -13.27 -1.43
N VAL A 93 -9.28 -12.88 -1.87
CA VAL A 93 -8.21 -12.41 -0.99
C VAL A 93 -8.60 -11.11 -0.29
N VAL A 94 -9.15 -10.13 -1.02
CA VAL A 94 -9.65 -8.87 -0.45
C VAL A 94 -10.69 -9.12 0.66
N ARG A 95 -11.64 -10.01 0.43
CA ARG A 95 -12.64 -10.37 1.47
C ARG A 95 -12.00 -10.96 2.71
N ALA A 96 -10.98 -11.81 2.55
CA ALA A 96 -10.24 -12.37 3.66
C ALA A 96 -9.45 -11.28 4.42
N MET A 97 -8.75 -10.41 3.69
CA MET A 97 -8.03 -9.29 4.30
C MET A 97 -8.95 -8.37 5.10
N LYS A 98 -10.12 -8.00 4.54
CA LYS A 98 -11.10 -7.18 5.26
C LYS A 98 -11.62 -7.85 6.53
N ARG A 99 -11.91 -9.14 6.48
CA ARG A 99 -12.30 -9.92 7.66
C ARG A 99 -11.20 -9.92 8.73
N ASP A 100 -9.95 -9.90 8.29
CA ASP A 100 -8.77 -9.90 9.14
C ASP A 100 -8.39 -8.49 9.65
N GLY A 101 -9.17 -7.43 9.34
CA GLY A 101 -8.95 -6.06 9.83
C GLY A 101 -8.09 -5.17 8.90
N TRP A 102 -7.98 -5.51 7.63
CA TRP A 102 -7.33 -4.66 6.63
C TRP A 102 -8.34 -3.76 5.91
N SER A 103 -7.92 -2.52 5.65
CA SER A 103 -8.65 -1.56 4.82
C SER A 103 -7.89 -1.26 3.54
N PHE A 104 -8.56 -0.65 2.56
CA PHE A 104 -7.97 -0.31 1.27
C PHE A 104 -8.13 1.18 0.96
N ALA A 105 -7.16 1.75 0.28
CA ALA A 105 -7.17 3.12 -0.20
C ALA A 105 -6.79 3.19 -1.68
N SER A 106 -7.19 4.26 -2.35
CA SER A 106 -6.66 4.60 -3.67
C SER A 106 -5.24 5.15 -3.55
N HIS A 107 -4.35 4.68 -4.43
CA HIS A 107 -3.01 5.24 -4.63
C HIS A 107 -2.82 5.72 -6.07
N SER A 108 -3.88 6.32 -6.66
CA SER A 108 -4.07 6.57 -8.08
C SER A 108 -4.04 5.26 -8.92
N TYR A 109 -4.57 5.30 -10.13
CA TYR A 109 -4.50 4.11 -11.00
C TYR A 109 -3.08 3.86 -11.50
N GLY A 110 -2.48 4.88 -12.09
CA GLY A 110 -1.19 4.81 -12.76
C GLY A 110 0.02 5.25 -11.91
N HIS A 111 -0.14 5.43 -10.59
CA HIS A 111 0.91 6.00 -9.73
C HIS A 111 1.42 7.34 -10.24
N ILE A 112 0.50 8.20 -10.71
CA ILE A 112 0.84 9.48 -11.35
C ILE A 112 1.35 10.51 -10.32
N ASN A 113 2.18 11.45 -10.79
CA ASN A 113 2.60 12.58 -9.99
C ASN A 113 1.57 13.71 -10.12
N PHE A 114 0.85 14.02 -9.06
CA PHE A 114 -0.25 14.99 -9.05
C PHE A 114 0.22 16.43 -9.30
N GLU A 115 1.43 16.80 -8.89
CA GLU A 115 2.00 18.13 -9.15
C GLU A 115 2.36 18.35 -10.63
N LYS A 116 2.58 17.27 -11.38
CA LYS A 116 3.02 17.30 -12.78
C LYS A 116 1.94 16.89 -13.78
N THR A 117 0.80 16.41 -13.28
CA THR A 117 -0.30 15.91 -14.11
C THR A 117 -1.42 16.94 -14.18
N SER A 118 -1.95 17.19 -15.36
CA SER A 118 -3.09 18.10 -15.52
C SER A 118 -4.34 17.59 -14.79
N LEU A 119 -5.25 18.48 -14.39
CA LEU A 119 -6.50 18.12 -13.73
C LEU A 119 -7.29 17.07 -14.52
N GLU A 120 -7.38 17.22 -15.84
CA GLU A 120 -8.03 16.24 -16.71
C GLU A 120 -7.33 14.87 -16.69
N GLY A 121 -6.01 14.86 -16.58
CA GLY A 121 -5.22 13.63 -16.40
C GLY A 121 -5.53 12.95 -15.06
N ILE A 122 -5.60 13.73 -13.99
CA ILE A 122 -5.97 13.26 -12.64
C ILE A 122 -7.39 12.71 -12.63
N LYS A 123 -8.36 13.41 -13.25
CA LYS A 123 -9.75 12.95 -13.36
C LYS A 123 -9.84 11.60 -14.10
N ARG A 124 -9.13 11.44 -15.21
CA ARG A 124 -9.09 10.16 -15.95
C ARG A 124 -8.47 9.02 -15.15
N ASP A 125 -7.35 9.30 -14.46
CA ASP A 125 -6.67 8.31 -13.63
C ASP A 125 -7.55 7.85 -12.45
N THR A 126 -8.14 8.80 -11.72
CA THR A 126 -9.06 8.53 -10.61
C THR A 126 -10.30 7.77 -11.06
N LYS A 127 -10.90 8.18 -12.19
CA LYS A 127 -12.04 7.45 -12.75
C LYS A 127 -11.67 6.01 -13.09
N ARG A 128 -10.50 5.79 -13.70
CA ARG A 128 -10.03 4.46 -14.04
C ARG A 128 -9.82 3.60 -12.81
N TRP A 129 -9.27 4.16 -11.72
CA TRP A 129 -9.17 3.47 -10.45
C TRP A 129 -10.54 3.03 -9.91
N LYS A 130 -11.51 3.93 -9.95
CA LYS A 130 -12.89 3.65 -9.52
C LYS A 130 -13.58 2.61 -10.40
N ASP A 131 -13.28 2.58 -11.70
CA ASP A 131 -13.88 1.62 -12.63
C ASP A 131 -13.24 0.21 -12.54
N GLU A 132 -11.94 0.12 -12.29
CA GLU A 132 -11.18 -1.13 -12.40
C GLU A 132 -10.73 -1.72 -11.04
N VAL A 133 -10.42 -0.88 -10.04
CA VAL A 133 -9.92 -1.33 -8.73
C VAL A 133 -11.02 -1.34 -7.67
N GLU A 134 -11.81 -0.29 -7.58
CA GLU A 134 -12.88 -0.18 -6.57
C GLU A 134 -13.90 -1.34 -6.62
N PRO A 135 -14.31 -1.88 -7.78
CA PRO A 135 -15.20 -3.04 -7.83
C PRO A 135 -14.60 -4.32 -7.19
N ILE A 136 -13.28 -4.39 -7.05
CA ILE A 136 -12.57 -5.52 -6.43
C ILE A 136 -12.42 -5.30 -4.94
N VAL A 137 -12.00 -4.10 -4.54
CA VAL A 137 -11.71 -3.79 -3.14
C VAL A 137 -12.91 -3.21 -2.37
N GLY A 138 -13.96 -2.83 -3.09
CA GLY A 138 -15.13 -2.13 -2.53
C GLY A 138 -14.88 -0.62 -2.40
N LYS A 139 -15.97 0.14 -2.22
CA LYS A 139 -15.90 1.60 -2.06
C LYS A 139 -14.97 1.98 -0.91
N THR A 140 -14.12 2.98 -1.15
CA THR A 140 -13.26 3.60 -0.15
C THR A 140 -13.33 5.12 -0.25
N ASP A 141 -13.24 5.77 0.89
CA ASP A 141 -13.12 7.23 1.02
C ASP A 141 -11.68 7.67 1.37
N MET A 142 -10.71 6.74 1.25
CA MET A 142 -9.31 6.98 1.53
C MET A 142 -8.49 7.12 0.24
N PHE A 143 -7.66 8.17 0.19
CA PHE A 143 -6.71 8.43 -0.89
C PHE A 143 -5.30 8.67 -0.34
N VAL A 144 -4.31 8.08 -0.98
CA VAL A 144 -2.90 8.23 -0.62
C VAL A 144 -2.15 8.77 -1.81
N PHE A 145 -1.55 9.96 -1.69
CA PHE A 145 -0.79 10.58 -2.78
C PHE A 145 0.43 9.76 -3.17
N PRO A 146 0.60 9.41 -4.48
CA PRO A 146 1.87 8.91 -5.00
C PRO A 146 2.99 9.95 -4.89
N HIS A 147 4.23 9.49 -4.84
CA HIS A 147 5.44 10.32 -4.81
C HIS A 147 5.51 11.34 -3.66
N GLY A 148 4.60 11.29 -2.70
CA GLY A 148 4.54 12.28 -1.63
C GLY A 148 4.09 13.67 -2.07
N ALA A 149 3.56 13.80 -3.31
CA ALA A 149 2.99 15.04 -3.81
C ALA A 149 1.94 15.57 -2.84
N GLN A 150 2.14 16.78 -2.33
CA GLN A 150 1.24 17.44 -1.37
C GLN A 150 0.50 18.55 -2.09
N ASP A 151 -0.50 18.20 -2.84
CA ASP A 151 -1.21 19.16 -3.66
C ASP A 151 -2.46 19.73 -2.93
N ARG A 152 -2.24 20.15 -1.67
CA ARG A 152 -3.27 20.76 -0.82
C ARG A 152 -3.64 22.13 -1.34
N HIS A 153 -4.68 22.67 -1.52
CA HIS A 153 -5.04 24.01 -2.02
C HIS A 153 -4.96 24.14 -3.55
N THR A 154 -5.21 23.05 -4.25
CA THR A 154 -5.27 23.05 -5.71
C THR A 154 -6.60 22.49 -6.18
N GLN A 155 -6.94 22.79 -7.43
CA GLN A 155 -8.13 22.21 -8.08
C GLN A 155 -8.10 20.67 -8.10
N ALA A 156 -6.91 20.06 -8.10
CA ALA A 156 -6.75 18.62 -8.01
C ALA A 156 -7.18 18.09 -6.64
N TYR A 157 -6.82 18.79 -5.57
CA TYR A 157 -7.26 18.43 -4.22
C TYR A 157 -8.76 18.60 -4.04
N ASP A 158 -9.29 19.75 -4.48
CA ASP A 158 -10.72 20.04 -4.44
C ASP A 158 -11.52 18.97 -5.20
N TYR A 159 -11.04 18.56 -6.38
CA TYR A 159 -11.64 17.47 -7.13
C TYR A 159 -11.66 16.14 -6.36
N LEU A 160 -10.55 15.78 -5.67
CA LEU A 160 -10.51 14.55 -4.88
C LEU A 160 -11.54 14.55 -3.75
N VAL A 161 -11.73 15.70 -3.09
CA VAL A 161 -12.68 15.85 -1.97
C VAL A 161 -14.12 15.94 -2.46
N ASP A 162 -14.41 16.86 -3.38
CA ASP A 162 -15.78 17.28 -3.71
C ASP A 162 -16.42 16.39 -4.77
N GLU A 163 -15.65 15.98 -5.80
CA GLU A 163 -16.19 15.18 -6.90
C GLU A 163 -15.86 13.70 -6.75
N ALA A 164 -14.63 13.37 -6.33
CA ALA A 164 -14.20 11.98 -6.15
C ALA A 164 -14.58 11.40 -4.77
N GLU A 165 -15.08 12.22 -3.84
CA GLU A 165 -15.62 11.86 -2.54
C GLU A 165 -14.61 11.20 -1.58
N PHE A 166 -13.31 11.50 -1.70
CA PHE A 166 -12.31 11.06 -0.74
C PHE A 166 -12.34 11.95 0.51
N LYS A 167 -12.46 11.34 1.68
CA LYS A 167 -12.55 12.03 2.98
C LYS A 167 -11.28 11.95 3.80
N PHE A 168 -10.51 10.89 3.62
CA PHE A 168 -9.23 10.70 4.29
C PHE A 168 -8.12 10.72 3.27
N ILE A 169 -7.31 11.79 3.28
CA ILE A 169 -6.28 12.01 2.27
C ILE A 169 -4.91 12.05 2.96
N ALA A 170 -3.97 11.24 2.46
CA ALA A 170 -2.64 11.17 3.02
C ALA A 170 -1.55 11.58 2.01
N GLY A 171 -0.76 12.58 2.39
CA GLY A 171 0.48 12.98 1.71
C GLY A 171 1.72 12.43 2.39
N VAL A 172 2.89 12.99 2.08
CA VAL A 172 4.14 12.76 2.81
C VAL A 172 4.70 14.10 3.25
N GLY A 173 4.97 14.25 4.52
CA GLY A 173 5.52 15.47 5.07
C GLY A 173 6.69 15.22 6.03
N PRO A 174 7.45 16.28 6.34
CA PRO A 174 8.56 16.18 7.27
C PRO A 174 8.10 16.00 8.72
N ASN A 175 6.88 16.41 9.02
CA ASN A 175 6.29 16.43 10.35
C ASN A 175 4.98 15.63 10.33
N ASN A 176 4.56 15.19 11.50
CA ASN A 176 3.26 14.55 11.70
C ASN A 176 2.14 15.61 11.65
N PHE A 177 1.86 16.13 10.47
CA PHE A 177 0.86 17.16 10.26
C PHE A 177 -0.50 16.55 9.99
N THR A 178 -1.53 17.05 10.64
CA THR A 178 -2.93 16.68 10.41
C THR A 178 -3.77 17.95 10.29
N ASP A 179 -4.62 17.99 9.29
CA ASP A 179 -5.59 19.06 9.06
C ASP A 179 -6.99 18.46 8.98
N ILE A 180 -7.89 18.95 9.80
CA ILE A 180 -9.27 18.45 9.89
C ILE A 180 -10.21 19.59 9.46
N SER A 181 -10.91 19.38 8.37
CA SER A 181 -11.95 20.28 7.89
C SER A 181 -13.35 19.69 8.15
N ALA A 182 -14.39 20.43 7.74
CA ALA A 182 -15.77 19.94 7.84
C ALA A 182 -16.04 18.76 6.87
N THR A 183 -15.28 18.62 5.80
CA THR A 183 -15.53 17.67 4.70
C THR A 183 -14.51 16.56 4.60
N ASN A 184 -13.28 16.79 5.07
CA ASN A 184 -12.18 15.84 4.92
C ASN A 184 -11.13 15.97 6.02
N VAL A 185 -10.32 14.92 6.16
CA VAL A 185 -9.10 14.90 6.98
C VAL A 185 -7.91 14.71 6.04
N TYR A 186 -6.93 15.58 6.15
CA TYR A 186 -5.62 15.40 5.52
C TYR A 186 -4.58 15.04 6.60
N GLN A 187 -3.69 14.09 6.27
CA GLN A 187 -2.60 13.70 7.17
C GLN A 187 -1.31 13.46 6.40
N ASP A 188 -0.19 13.99 6.92
CA ASP A 188 1.13 13.62 6.46
C ASP A 188 1.51 12.22 6.96
N ARG A 189 2.01 11.39 6.04
CA ARG A 189 2.65 10.12 6.38
C ARG A 189 4.13 10.34 6.64
N VAL A 190 4.66 9.68 7.65
CA VAL A 190 6.11 9.58 7.87
C VAL A 190 6.55 8.21 7.34
N ALA A 191 7.43 8.20 6.34
CA ALA A 191 7.93 6.96 5.77
C ALA A 191 8.82 6.22 6.77
N ILE A 192 8.55 4.91 6.97
CA ILE A 192 9.45 4.01 7.68
C ILE A 192 10.18 3.19 6.61
N ASP A 193 11.32 3.69 6.19
CA ASP A 193 12.18 3.10 5.18
C ASP A 193 13.66 3.15 5.60
N GLY A 194 14.52 2.52 4.83
CA GLY A 194 15.95 2.48 5.13
C GLY A 194 16.57 3.87 5.28
N LEU A 195 16.17 4.83 4.45
CA LEU A 195 16.71 6.19 4.48
C LEU A 195 16.31 6.91 5.79
N ASN A 196 15.04 6.86 6.18
CA ASN A 196 14.58 7.49 7.42
C ASN A 196 15.10 6.76 8.67
N LEU A 197 15.26 5.45 8.60
CA LEU A 197 15.83 4.67 9.71
C LEU A 197 17.32 4.94 9.93
N PHE A 198 18.09 5.29 8.89
CA PHE A 198 19.52 5.50 8.98
C PHE A 198 19.93 6.97 8.99
N GLU A 199 19.40 7.78 8.07
CA GLU A 199 19.86 9.15 7.85
C GLU A 199 18.95 10.19 8.52
N PHE A 200 17.62 10.00 8.41
CA PHE A 200 16.64 10.94 8.92
C PHE A 200 15.92 10.44 10.19
N LYS A 201 16.67 9.80 11.09
CA LYS A 201 16.15 9.24 12.36
C LYS A 201 15.31 10.22 13.17
N TYR A 202 15.60 11.50 13.07
CA TYR A 202 14.86 12.55 13.78
C TYR A 202 13.37 12.59 13.43
N LYS A 203 13.00 12.18 12.21
CA LYS A 203 11.60 12.09 11.78
C LYS A 203 10.82 10.97 12.47
N LEU A 204 11.52 9.92 12.87
CA LEU A 204 10.93 8.74 13.50
C LEU A 204 10.96 8.81 15.03
N LYS A 205 11.88 9.62 15.61
CA LYS A 205 12.02 9.77 17.07
C LYS A 205 10.74 10.12 17.82
N PRO A 206 9.78 10.91 17.27
CA PRO A 206 8.50 11.14 17.95
C PRO A 206 7.65 9.87 18.15
N PHE A 207 7.88 8.82 17.37
CA PHE A 207 7.11 7.59 17.41
C PHE A 207 7.86 6.47 18.12
N PHE A 208 9.13 6.30 17.81
CA PHE A 208 10.01 5.29 18.41
C PHE A 208 11.48 5.65 18.20
N ASN A 209 12.38 5.04 18.96
CA ASN A 209 13.81 5.17 18.71
C ASN A 209 14.26 4.17 17.64
N PRO A 210 14.63 4.60 16.42
CA PRO A 210 15.08 3.70 15.35
C PRO A 210 16.27 2.82 15.73
N GLU A 211 17.10 3.25 16.68
CA GLU A 211 18.28 2.47 17.11
C GLU A 211 17.90 1.22 17.91
N ASN A 212 16.70 1.19 18.49
CA ASN A 212 16.19 0.02 19.20
C ASN A 212 15.58 -1.03 18.27
N VAL A 213 15.25 -0.65 17.03
CA VAL A 213 14.57 -1.53 16.06
C VAL A 213 15.55 -2.30 15.20
N TYR A 214 16.74 -1.73 14.92
CA TYR A 214 17.77 -2.34 14.10
C TYR A 214 18.97 -2.80 14.91
N SER A 215 19.32 -4.06 14.78
CA SER A 215 20.59 -4.57 15.28
C SER A 215 21.76 -4.03 14.45
N LYS A 216 22.98 -4.08 15.00
CA LYS A 216 24.20 -3.78 14.23
C LYS A 216 24.42 -4.75 13.06
N GLN A 217 23.85 -5.95 13.14
CA GLN A 217 23.96 -6.97 12.11
C GLN A 217 23.03 -6.69 10.94
N ASP A 218 21.80 -6.24 11.21
CA ASP A 218 20.85 -5.83 10.18
C ASP A 218 21.37 -4.62 9.40
N ARG A 219 22.01 -3.67 10.11
CA ARG A 219 22.65 -2.50 9.47
C ARG A 219 23.79 -2.89 8.52
N ARG A 220 24.53 -3.96 8.79
CA ARG A 220 25.57 -4.48 7.89
C ARG A 220 24.99 -5.10 6.64
N TYR A 221 23.87 -5.80 6.74
CA TYR A 221 23.17 -6.36 5.60
C TYR A 221 22.75 -5.28 4.61
N PHE A 222 22.16 -4.20 5.10
CA PHE A 222 21.76 -3.08 4.25
C PHE A 222 22.95 -2.30 3.66
N LYS A 223 24.07 -2.17 4.37
CA LYS A 223 25.30 -1.54 3.85
C LYS A 223 25.97 -2.37 2.75
N GLY A 224 25.92 -3.70 2.82
CA GLY A 224 26.55 -4.60 1.86
C GLY A 224 25.82 -4.73 0.53
N ASN A 225 24.54 -4.34 0.46
CA ASN A 225 23.70 -4.45 -0.74
C ASN A 225 23.44 -3.10 -1.43
N ARG A 226 24.05 -2.03 -0.99
CA ARG A 226 23.99 -0.75 -1.68
C ARG A 226 25.14 -0.67 -2.67
N ASP A 227 24.88 -0.92 -3.93
CA ASP A 227 25.62 -0.33 -5.06
C ASP A 227 25.31 1.19 -5.14
N TYR A 228 25.42 1.88 -4.01
CA TYR A 228 25.55 3.33 -3.96
C TYR A 228 27.03 3.63 -3.75
N GLU A 229 27.79 3.35 -4.74
CA GLU A 229 29.04 4.07 -4.93
C GLU A 229 28.69 5.43 -5.53
N GLU A 230 28.96 6.47 -4.72
CA GLU A 230 29.17 7.90 -4.95
C GLU A 230 28.80 8.51 -6.31
#